data_28e08e4cd2d7137d461543273edd04d0
#
_entry.id   28e08e4cd2d7137d461543273edd04d0
#
_cell.length_a   1.000
_cell.length_b   1.000
_cell.length_c   1.000
_cell.angle_alpha   90.00
_cell.angle_beta   90.00
_cell.angle_gamma   90.00
#
_symmetry.space_group_name_H-M   'P 1'
#
loop_
_entity.id
_entity.type
_entity.pdbx_description
1 polymer ?
#
loop_
_entity_poly.entity_id
_entity_poly.type
_entity_poly.pdbx_seq_one_letter_code
_entity_poly.pdbx_strand_id
1 'polypeptide(L)'
;MPALAPPVADERSALREFLAFHQSAYFAVSHGLTDEQARCTPSVSALSIGGLVKHATGMQRSWMARVAAAPDAPPKDPRPFEQIAAEFADQHVMRPDETLAGLLGAFEAQSATSLRLVETADLDAAVPVPQDIPWFPKNQQAWSVRWVVLHVINELARHAGHADIIRESIDGATMYELIAAREDWAIEGWVQPWKSGRPS
;
A
#
# COMPACT_ATOMS: atom_id res chain seq x y z
N MET A 1 10.50 -8.88 10.22
CA MET A 1 9.41 -8.02 10.73
C MET A 1 8.57 -8.83 11.69
N PRO A 2 8.18 -8.34 12.84
CA PRO A 2 7.26 -9.09 13.68
C PRO A 2 5.92 -9.28 12.97
N ALA A 3 5.22 -10.38 13.27
CA ALA A 3 3.88 -10.65 12.72
C ALA A 3 2.80 -9.64 13.17
N LEU A 4 3.19 -8.67 13.99
CA LEU A 4 2.35 -7.60 14.53
C LEU A 4 3.11 -6.29 14.51
N ALA A 5 2.39 -5.17 14.40
CA ALA A 5 2.96 -3.86 14.67
C ALA A 5 3.52 -3.80 16.09
N PRO A 6 4.69 -3.17 16.32
CA PRO A 6 5.29 -3.10 17.64
C PRO A 6 4.40 -2.32 18.62
N PRO A 7 4.35 -2.72 19.91
CA PRO A 7 3.65 -1.95 20.92
C PRO A 7 4.37 -0.62 21.16
N VAL A 8 3.61 0.46 21.17
CA VAL A 8 4.10 1.83 21.35
C VAL A 8 3.19 2.58 22.33
N ALA A 9 3.71 3.63 22.97
CA ALA A 9 3.03 4.31 24.06
C ALA A 9 2.16 5.49 23.61
N ASP A 10 2.41 6.06 22.44
CA ASP A 10 1.71 7.27 21.98
C ASP A 10 1.06 7.07 20.60
N GLU A 11 0.07 7.93 20.33
CA GLU A 11 -0.74 7.86 19.11
C GLU A 11 0.08 8.02 17.83
N ARG A 12 1.01 8.97 17.76
CA ARG A 12 1.80 9.25 16.57
C ARG A 12 2.68 8.05 16.21
N SER A 13 3.35 7.49 17.21
CA SER A 13 4.13 6.27 17.05
C SER A 13 3.25 5.11 16.61
N ALA A 14 2.04 4.96 17.19
CA ALA A 14 1.10 3.92 16.78
C ALA A 14 0.69 4.08 15.30
N LEU A 15 0.31 5.27 14.87
CA LEU A 15 -0.04 5.54 13.48
C LEU A 15 1.13 5.22 12.53
N ARG A 16 2.34 5.62 12.90
CA ARG A 16 3.55 5.35 12.11
C ARG A 16 3.84 3.85 12.00
N GLU A 17 3.82 3.13 13.12
CA GLU A 17 4.17 1.70 13.14
C GLU A 17 3.10 0.84 12.44
N PHE A 18 1.82 1.15 12.58
CA PHE A 18 0.76 0.47 11.81
C PHE A 18 0.87 0.76 10.32
N LEU A 19 1.22 2.00 9.94
CA LEU A 19 1.48 2.34 8.53
C LEU A 19 2.65 1.52 7.99
N ALA A 20 3.79 1.50 8.69
CA ALA A 20 4.98 0.73 8.32
C ALA A 20 4.68 -0.79 8.24
N PHE A 21 3.90 -1.31 9.18
CA PHE A 21 3.48 -2.71 9.19
C PHE A 21 2.72 -3.08 7.92
N HIS A 22 1.69 -2.31 7.54
CA HIS A 22 0.92 -2.60 6.33
C HIS A 22 1.70 -2.35 5.04
N GLN A 23 2.61 -1.37 5.02
CA GLN A 23 3.54 -1.20 3.89
C GLN A 23 4.42 -2.43 3.69
N SER A 24 4.91 -3.02 4.78
CA SER A 24 5.79 -4.19 4.69
C SER A 24 5.11 -5.44 4.14
N ALA A 25 3.78 -5.55 4.24
CA ALA A 25 3.01 -6.66 3.67
C ALA A 25 3.18 -6.76 2.15
N TYR A 26 3.31 -5.63 1.45
CA TYR A 26 3.51 -5.60 0.00
C TYR A 26 4.88 -6.16 -0.42
N PHE A 27 5.91 -5.95 0.38
CA PHE A 27 7.21 -6.58 0.15
C PHE A 27 7.17 -8.08 0.46
N ALA A 28 6.46 -8.49 1.51
CA ALA A 28 6.32 -9.88 1.88
C ALA A 28 5.58 -10.68 0.79
N VAL A 29 4.41 -10.19 0.37
CA VAL A 29 3.58 -10.86 -0.64
C VAL A 29 4.26 -10.94 -2.01
N SER A 30 5.16 -10.00 -2.31
CA SER A 30 5.92 -9.95 -3.56
C SER A 30 7.21 -10.79 -3.53
N HIS A 31 7.59 -11.33 -2.36
CA HIS A 31 8.86 -12.02 -2.18
C HIS A 31 8.99 -13.24 -3.10
N GLY A 32 10.07 -13.26 -3.92
CA GLY A 32 10.42 -14.36 -4.83
C GLY A 32 9.54 -14.50 -6.07
N LEU A 33 8.59 -13.59 -6.33
CA LEU A 33 7.80 -13.59 -7.56
C LEU A 33 8.59 -13.08 -8.75
N THR A 34 8.33 -13.69 -9.92
CA THR A 34 8.74 -13.14 -11.21
C THR A 34 7.80 -12.03 -11.67
N ASP A 35 8.22 -11.24 -12.66
CA ASP A 35 7.35 -10.21 -13.27
C ASP A 35 6.08 -10.81 -13.88
N GLU A 36 6.16 -12.00 -14.45
CA GLU A 36 5.02 -12.72 -15.02
C GLU A 36 4.02 -13.12 -13.93
N GLN A 37 4.50 -13.69 -12.83
CA GLN A 37 3.67 -14.05 -11.67
C GLN A 37 3.04 -12.82 -11.02
N ALA A 38 3.79 -11.72 -10.87
CA ALA A 38 3.29 -10.48 -10.31
C ALA A 38 2.20 -9.83 -11.17
N ARG A 39 2.20 -10.11 -12.48
CA ARG A 39 1.24 -9.58 -13.45
C ARG A 39 -0.01 -10.45 -13.59
N CYS A 40 0.05 -11.72 -13.20
CA CYS A 40 -1.06 -12.64 -13.39
C CYS A 40 -2.25 -12.33 -12.45
N THR A 41 -3.44 -12.72 -12.91
CA THR A 41 -4.72 -12.56 -12.19
C THR A 41 -5.36 -13.95 -11.96
N PRO A 42 -4.82 -14.75 -11.02
CA PRO A 42 -5.19 -16.18 -10.87
C PRO A 42 -6.50 -16.39 -10.11
N SER A 43 -7.10 -15.34 -9.54
CA SER A 43 -8.36 -15.39 -8.82
C SER A 43 -9.53 -14.92 -9.70
N VAL A 44 -10.75 -14.93 -9.15
CA VAL A 44 -11.94 -14.35 -9.83
C VAL A 44 -11.88 -12.83 -9.99
N SER A 45 -10.97 -12.18 -9.29
CA SER A 45 -10.72 -10.74 -9.38
C SER A 45 -9.76 -10.42 -10.54
N ALA A 46 -9.91 -9.24 -11.13
CA ALA A 46 -8.95 -8.70 -12.10
C ALA A 46 -7.67 -8.12 -11.45
N LEU A 47 -7.53 -8.20 -10.14
CA LEU A 47 -6.36 -7.68 -9.42
C LEU A 47 -5.16 -8.61 -9.57
N SER A 48 -3.97 -8.00 -9.64
CA SER A 48 -2.68 -8.67 -9.61
C SER A 48 -1.79 -8.08 -8.52
N ILE A 49 -0.77 -8.81 -8.07
CA ILE A 49 0.15 -8.30 -7.03
C ILE A 49 0.87 -7.04 -7.52
N GLY A 50 1.41 -7.05 -8.74
CA GLY A 50 2.06 -5.87 -9.30
C GLY A 50 1.13 -4.67 -9.46
N GLY A 51 -0.12 -4.91 -9.87
CA GLY A 51 -1.15 -3.87 -9.92
C GLY A 51 -1.48 -3.29 -8.54
N LEU A 52 -1.56 -4.14 -7.51
CA LEU A 52 -1.80 -3.69 -6.14
C LEU A 52 -0.62 -2.88 -5.57
N VAL A 53 0.63 -3.26 -5.84
CA VAL A 53 1.82 -2.46 -5.47
C VAL A 53 1.78 -1.08 -6.13
N LYS A 54 1.46 -1.03 -7.43
CA LYS A 54 1.32 0.22 -8.18
C LYS A 54 0.21 1.10 -7.61
N HIS A 55 -0.96 0.52 -7.36
CA HIS A 55 -2.10 1.22 -6.74
C HIS A 55 -1.74 1.75 -5.35
N ALA A 56 -1.16 0.94 -4.48
CA ALA A 56 -0.76 1.34 -3.14
C ALA A 56 0.25 2.49 -3.14
N THR A 57 1.15 2.54 -4.15
CA THR A 57 2.08 3.64 -4.36
C THR A 57 1.34 4.94 -4.72
N GLY A 58 0.47 4.89 -5.72
CA GLY A 58 -0.31 6.04 -6.20
C GLY A 58 -1.28 6.58 -5.15
N MET A 59 -1.97 5.67 -4.46
CA MET A 59 -2.88 5.98 -3.37
C MET A 59 -2.16 6.73 -2.24
N GLN A 60 -1.04 6.20 -1.73
CA GLN A 60 -0.23 6.87 -0.72
C GLN A 60 0.23 8.25 -1.19
N ARG A 61 0.75 8.35 -2.42
CA ARG A 61 1.21 9.63 -2.99
C ARG A 61 0.10 10.67 -2.98
N SER A 62 -1.09 10.31 -3.45
CA SER A 62 -2.23 11.22 -3.54
C SER A 62 -2.70 11.71 -2.16
N TRP A 63 -2.85 10.80 -1.19
CA TRP A 63 -3.31 11.16 0.15
C TRP A 63 -2.24 11.92 0.95
N MET A 64 -0.97 11.51 0.86
CA MET A 64 0.12 12.18 1.57
C MET A 64 0.44 13.56 0.99
N ALA A 65 0.19 13.81 -0.30
CA ALA A 65 0.27 15.15 -0.86
C ALA A 65 -0.76 16.11 -0.20
N ARG A 66 -1.94 15.61 0.17
CA ARG A 66 -2.94 16.39 0.93
C ARG A 66 -2.49 16.67 2.35
N VAL A 67 -1.87 15.70 3.00
CA VAL A 67 -1.27 15.90 4.34
C VAL A 67 -0.17 16.95 4.28
N ALA A 68 0.70 16.88 3.28
CA ALA A 68 1.81 17.84 3.11
C ALA A 68 1.33 19.27 2.81
N ALA A 69 0.18 19.44 2.17
CA ALA A 69 -0.40 20.73 1.85
C ALA A 69 -1.24 21.33 2.99
N ALA A 70 -1.68 20.53 3.97
CA ALA A 70 -2.57 20.95 5.05
C ALA A 70 -2.02 22.19 5.79
N PRO A 71 -2.87 23.19 6.15
CA PRO A 71 -4.34 23.20 6.01
C PRO A 71 -4.86 23.58 4.62
N ASP A 72 -4.01 23.84 3.65
CA ASP A 72 -4.38 24.15 2.29
C ASP A 72 -4.67 22.90 1.45
N ALA A 73 -5.32 23.07 0.30
CA ALA A 73 -5.45 22.01 -0.69
C ALA A 73 -4.15 21.90 -1.52
N PRO A 74 -3.74 20.68 -1.94
CA PRO A 74 -2.64 20.54 -2.87
C PRO A 74 -2.95 21.25 -4.19
N PRO A 75 -1.93 21.69 -4.94
CA PRO A 75 -2.14 22.27 -6.27
C PRO A 75 -3.00 21.36 -7.13
N LYS A 76 -3.92 21.96 -7.88
CA LYS A 76 -4.73 21.21 -8.85
C LYS A 76 -3.84 20.61 -9.93
N ASP A 77 -4.13 19.38 -10.30
CA ASP A 77 -3.49 18.74 -11.44
C ASP A 77 -3.86 19.53 -12.72
N PRO A 78 -2.88 20.05 -13.46
CA PRO A 78 -3.15 20.85 -14.66
C PRO A 78 -3.59 19.99 -15.85
N ARG A 79 -3.50 18.67 -15.76
CA ARG A 79 -3.83 17.76 -16.86
C ARG A 79 -5.34 17.70 -17.12
N PRO A 80 -5.76 17.41 -18.37
CA PRO A 80 -7.17 17.16 -18.68
C PRO A 80 -7.74 15.99 -17.86
N PHE A 81 -9.02 16.08 -17.51
CA PHE A 81 -9.71 15.05 -16.72
C PHE A 81 -9.59 13.65 -17.32
N GLU A 82 -9.63 13.54 -18.65
CA GLU A 82 -9.53 12.27 -19.37
C GLU A 82 -8.18 11.57 -19.12
N GLN A 83 -7.09 12.34 -19.01
CA GLN A 83 -5.76 11.79 -18.67
C GLN A 83 -5.70 11.32 -17.22
N ILE A 84 -6.27 12.10 -16.30
CA ILE A 84 -6.34 11.73 -14.89
C ILE A 84 -7.19 10.47 -14.71
N ALA A 85 -8.33 10.38 -15.39
CA ALA A 85 -9.21 9.22 -15.35
C ALA A 85 -8.55 7.97 -15.95
N ALA A 86 -7.80 8.11 -17.03
CA ALA A 86 -7.04 7.01 -17.64
C ALA A 86 -5.94 6.51 -16.71
N GLU A 87 -5.20 7.40 -16.05
CA GLU A 87 -4.20 7.02 -15.04
C GLU A 87 -4.84 6.32 -13.85
N PHE A 88 -6.01 6.80 -13.40
CA PHE A 88 -6.76 6.15 -12.32
C PHE A 88 -7.22 4.74 -12.70
N ALA A 89 -7.68 4.53 -13.93
CA ALA A 89 -8.05 3.20 -14.42
C ALA A 89 -6.84 2.26 -14.53
N ASP A 90 -5.67 2.79 -14.91
CA ASP A 90 -4.43 2.04 -15.09
C ASP A 90 -3.69 1.71 -13.78
N GLN A 91 -4.02 2.39 -12.68
CA GLN A 91 -3.27 2.24 -11.42
C GLN A 91 -3.33 0.84 -10.80
N HIS A 92 -4.28 -0.01 -11.22
CA HIS A 92 -4.40 -1.39 -10.75
C HIS A 92 -3.81 -2.43 -11.72
N VAL A 93 -3.16 -1.98 -12.79
CA VAL A 93 -2.61 -2.85 -13.83
C VAL A 93 -1.09 -2.71 -13.90
N MET A 94 -0.37 -3.81 -13.72
CA MET A 94 1.06 -3.90 -14.04
C MET A 94 1.23 -4.07 -15.56
N ARG A 95 1.76 -3.06 -16.23
CA ARG A 95 1.96 -3.06 -17.69
C ARG A 95 3.08 -4.00 -18.12
N PRO A 96 3.12 -4.42 -19.40
CA PRO A 96 4.18 -5.29 -19.91
C PRO A 96 5.58 -4.71 -19.82
N ASP A 97 5.73 -3.40 -19.88
CA ASP A 97 6.98 -2.64 -19.78
C ASP A 97 7.41 -2.31 -18.34
N GLU A 98 6.56 -2.62 -17.35
CA GLU A 98 6.86 -2.44 -15.93
C GLU A 98 7.45 -3.73 -15.33
N THR A 99 8.38 -3.57 -14.38
CA THR A 99 8.94 -4.70 -13.61
C THR A 99 8.49 -4.63 -12.16
N LEU A 100 8.36 -5.78 -11.50
CA LEU A 100 8.03 -5.85 -10.08
C LEU A 100 9.08 -5.11 -9.24
N ALA A 101 10.36 -5.26 -9.57
CA ALA A 101 11.44 -4.56 -8.88
C ALA A 101 11.30 -3.03 -8.99
N GLY A 102 10.95 -2.51 -10.17
CA GLY A 102 10.72 -1.09 -10.37
C GLY A 102 9.52 -0.57 -9.58
N LEU A 103 8.41 -1.32 -9.56
CA LEU A 103 7.22 -0.98 -8.79
C LEU A 103 7.50 -1.00 -7.28
N LEU A 104 8.24 -2.00 -6.78
CA LEU A 104 8.63 -2.08 -5.37
C LEU A 104 9.58 -0.94 -4.97
N GLY A 105 10.52 -0.56 -5.83
CA GLY A 105 11.39 0.60 -5.57
C GLY A 105 10.62 1.92 -5.46
N ALA A 106 9.62 2.13 -6.34
CA ALA A 106 8.74 3.28 -6.26
C ALA A 106 7.85 3.25 -4.99
N PHE A 107 7.36 2.08 -4.62
CA PHE A 107 6.59 1.86 -3.40
C PHE A 107 7.42 2.15 -2.15
N GLU A 108 8.67 1.68 -2.08
CA GLU A 108 9.60 1.93 -0.99
C GLU A 108 9.86 3.42 -0.79
N ALA A 109 10.18 4.14 -1.86
CA ALA A 109 10.42 5.57 -1.82
C ALA A 109 9.19 6.36 -1.33
N GLN A 110 8.00 5.97 -1.80
CA GLN A 110 6.76 6.59 -1.35
C GLN A 110 6.45 6.23 0.11
N SER A 111 6.67 4.99 0.52
CA SER A 111 6.46 4.53 1.89
C SER A 111 7.34 5.31 2.87
N ALA A 112 8.62 5.49 2.57
CA ALA A 112 9.53 6.30 3.37
C ALA A 112 9.05 7.77 3.47
N THR A 113 8.52 8.33 2.39
CA THR A 113 7.96 9.70 2.40
C THR A 113 6.72 9.77 3.28
N SER A 114 5.82 8.79 3.20
CA SER A 114 4.60 8.71 4.03
C SER A 114 4.95 8.65 5.51
N LEU A 115 5.91 7.82 5.91
CA LEU A 115 6.35 7.69 7.31
C LEU A 115 6.93 9.01 7.86
N ARG A 116 7.78 9.70 7.07
CA ARG A 116 8.33 11.02 7.47
C ARG A 116 7.23 12.06 7.69
N LEU A 117 6.21 12.09 6.85
CA LEU A 117 5.09 13.00 7.01
C LEU A 117 4.29 12.72 8.29
N VAL A 118 4.03 11.45 8.61
CA VAL A 118 3.36 11.07 9.86
C VAL A 118 4.16 11.51 11.10
N GLU A 119 5.49 11.46 11.03
CA GLU A 119 6.37 11.89 12.13
C GLU A 119 6.24 13.39 12.46
N THR A 120 5.99 14.23 11.46
CA THR A 120 6.13 15.69 11.60
C THR A 120 4.83 16.48 11.43
N ALA A 121 3.83 15.93 10.74
CA ALA A 121 2.60 16.65 10.46
C ALA A 121 1.77 16.92 11.73
N ASP A 122 1.06 18.02 11.76
CA ASP A 122 0.02 18.28 12.78
C ASP A 122 -1.17 17.36 12.50
N LEU A 123 -1.41 16.39 13.42
CA LEU A 123 -2.48 15.41 13.28
C LEU A 123 -3.88 16.01 13.31
N ASP A 124 -4.04 17.20 13.88
CA ASP A 124 -5.31 17.91 13.97
C ASP A 124 -5.52 18.91 12.82
N ALA A 125 -4.50 19.17 12.01
CA ALA A 125 -4.62 20.07 10.87
C ALA A 125 -5.74 19.63 9.92
N ALA A 126 -6.48 20.62 9.41
CA ALA A 126 -7.56 20.39 8.47
C ALA A 126 -7.03 20.00 7.09
N VAL A 127 -7.58 18.96 6.50
CA VAL A 127 -7.30 18.53 5.11
C VAL A 127 -8.57 18.78 4.30
N PRO A 128 -8.60 19.78 3.40
CA PRO A 128 -9.79 20.13 2.64
C PRO A 128 -10.34 18.97 1.82
N VAL A 129 -11.66 18.74 1.89
CA VAL A 129 -12.36 17.73 1.07
C VAL A 129 -12.56 18.29 -0.33
N PRO A 130 -12.09 17.62 -1.40
CA PRO A 130 -12.34 18.06 -2.78
C PRO A 130 -13.83 18.04 -3.09
N GLN A 131 -14.39 19.21 -3.38
CA GLN A 131 -15.83 19.36 -3.64
C GLN A 131 -16.19 19.07 -5.11
N ASP A 132 -15.22 19.02 -6.01
CA ASP A 132 -15.35 18.71 -7.43
C ASP A 132 -15.28 17.19 -7.74
N ILE A 133 -14.88 16.37 -6.79
CA ILE A 133 -14.79 14.91 -6.95
C ILE A 133 -16.11 14.25 -6.53
N PRO A 134 -16.81 13.51 -7.43
CA PRO A 134 -18.18 13.04 -7.18
C PRO A 134 -18.35 12.10 -5.98
N TRP A 135 -17.37 11.24 -5.70
CA TRP A 135 -17.46 10.22 -4.65
C TRP A 135 -17.05 10.73 -3.26
N PHE A 136 -16.54 11.95 -3.13
CA PHE A 136 -16.26 12.54 -1.82
C PHE A 136 -17.51 13.18 -1.19
N PRO A 137 -17.62 13.18 0.15
CA PRO A 137 -18.78 13.72 0.85
C PRO A 137 -18.92 15.22 0.63
N LYS A 138 -20.13 15.69 0.24
CA LYS A 138 -20.40 17.09 -0.04
C LYS A 138 -20.78 17.91 1.21
N ASN A 139 -21.14 17.22 2.27
CA ASN A 139 -21.53 17.81 3.57
C ASN A 139 -20.36 17.95 4.56
N GLN A 140 -19.14 17.57 4.15
CA GLN A 140 -17.93 17.70 4.96
C GLN A 140 -16.93 18.60 4.26
N GLN A 141 -16.41 19.61 4.99
CA GLN A 141 -15.46 20.57 4.43
C GLN A 141 -14.00 20.11 4.53
N ALA A 142 -13.68 19.42 5.60
CA ALA A 142 -12.31 18.92 5.82
C ALA A 142 -12.31 17.61 6.63
N TRP A 143 -11.29 16.80 6.40
CA TRP A 143 -10.83 15.74 7.30
C TRP A 143 -9.75 16.31 8.22
N SER A 144 -9.33 15.55 9.26
CA SER A 144 -8.05 15.81 9.93
C SER A 144 -6.93 15.01 9.26
N VAL A 145 -5.68 15.43 9.44
CA VAL A 145 -4.49 14.65 9.05
C VAL A 145 -4.55 13.25 9.66
N ARG A 146 -4.93 13.14 10.94
CA ARG A 146 -5.15 11.85 11.64
C ARG A 146 -6.10 10.94 10.87
N TRP A 147 -7.23 11.46 10.42
CA TRP A 147 -8.19 10.69 9.63
C TRP A 147 -7.58 10.21 8.31
N VAL A 148 -6.82 11.06 7.63
CA VAL A 148 -6.15 10.69 6.37
C VAL A 148 -5.13 9.56 6.59
N VAL A 149 -4.32 9.63 7.65
CA VAL A 149 -3.36 8.57 7.97
C VAL A 149 -4.08 7.25 8.27
N LEU A 150 -5.15 7.27 9.07
CA LEU A 150 -5.97 6.09 9.34
C LEU A 150 -6.61 5.53 8.06
N HIS A 151 -7.06 6.39 7.15
CA HIS A 151 -7.60 5.98 5.85
C HIS A 151 -6.54 5.27 5.01
N VAL A 152 -5.32 5.80 4.94
CA VAL A 152 -4.20 5.17 4.21
C VAL A 152 -3.85 3.80 4.82
N ILE A 153 -3.81 3.70 6.16
CA ILE A 153 -3.59 2.42 6.86
C ILE A 153 -4.69 1.42 6.48
N ASN A 154 -5.95 1.83 6.51
CA ASN A 154 -7.10 0.98 6.15
C ASN A 154 -7.05 0.51 4.69
N GLU A 155 -6.72 1.39 3.76
CA GLU A 155 -6.57 1.05 2.34
C GLU A 155 -5.44 0.02 2.12
N LEU A 156 -4.27 0.27 2.72
CA LEU A 156 -3.14 -0.67 2.64
C LEU A 156 -3.51 -2.03 3.24
N ALA A 157 -4.13 -2.07 4.43
CA ALA A 157 -4.55 -3.31 5.08
C ALA A 157 -5.55 -4.10 4.22
N ARG A 158 -6.55 -3.42 3.67
CA ARG A 158 -7.56 -4.04 2.81
C ARG A 158 -6.96 -4.65 1.54
N HIS A 159 -6.08 -3.92 0.88
CA HIS A 159 -5.43 -4.38 -0.35
C HIS A 159 -4.33 -5.41 -0.10
N ALA A 160 -3.68 -5.39 1.06
CA ALA A 160 -2.77 -6.46 1.48
C ALA A 160 -3.50 -7.81 1.57
N GLY A 161 -4.69 -7.85 2.19
CA GLY A 161 -5.51 -9.08 2.22
C GLY A 161 -5.93 -9.59 0.83
N HIS A 162 -6.19 -8.69 -0.14
CA HIS A 162 -6.39 -9.09 -1.54
C HIS A 162 -5.12 -9.71 -2.13
N ALA A 163 -3.97 -9.10 -1.87
CA ALA A 163 -2.69 -9.58 -2.36
C ALA A 163 -2.32 -10.95 -1.76
N ASP A 164 -2.63 -11.19 -0.47
CA ASP A 164 -2.44 -12.49 0.17
C ASP A 164 -3.23 -13.60 -0.55
N ILE A 165 -4.53 -13.38 -0.82
CA ILE A 165 -5.38 -14.35 -1.55
C ILE A 165 -4.85 -14.60 -2.97
N ILE A 166 -4.37 -13.55 -3.66
CA ILE A 166 -3.76 -13.69 -4.98
C ILE A 166 -2.48 -14.50 -4.89
N ARG A 167 -1.64 -14.24 -3.89
CA ARG A 167 -0.41 -14.99 -3.66
C ARG A 167 -0.65 -16.48 -3.40
N GLU A 168 -1.60 -16.79 -2.53
CA GLU A 168 -2.02 -18.17 -2.27
C GLU A 168 -2.50 -18.86 -3.56
N SER A 169 -3.17 -18.11 -4.45
CA SER A 169 -3.62 -18.64 -5.75
C SER A 169 -2.49 -18.84 -6.76
N ILE A 170 -1.34 -18.16 -6.61
CA ILE A 170 -0.17 -18.31 -7.50
C ILE A 170 0.64 -19.56 -7.12
N ASP A 171 0.99 -19.72 -5.84
CA ASP A 171 1.95 -20.73 -5.39
C ASP A 171 1.67 -21.32 -3.99
N GLY A 172 0.48 -21.03 -3.43
CA GLY A 172 0.07 -21.54 -2.12
C GLY A 172 0.78 -20.88 -0.93
N ALA A 173 1.64 -19.88 -1.15
CA ALA A 173 2.40 -19.25 -0.08
C ALA A 173 1.52 -18.36 0.80
N THR A 174 1.57 -18.58 2.11
CA THR A 174 0.83 -17.79 3.09
C THR A 174 1.67 -16.62 3.63
N MET A 175 1.00 -15.59 4.17
CA MET A 175 1.64 -14.40 4.73
C MET A 175 2.78 -14.74 5.71
N TYR A 176 2.56 -15.67 6.65
CA TYR A 176 3.57 -16.00 7.66
C TYR A 176 4.80 -16.69 7.07
N GLU A 177 4.63 -17.58 6.10
CA GLU A 177 5.73 -18.25 5.40
C GLU A 177 6.58 -17.26 4.61
N LEU A 178 5.93 -16.25 4.00
CA LEU A 178 6.59 -15.19 3.23
C LEU A 178 7.36 -14.22 4.14
N ILE A 179 6.79 -13.83 5.27
CA ILE A 179 7.48 -13.03 6.28
C ILE A 179 8.68 -13.79 6.82
N ALA A 180 8.51 -15.06 7.17
CA ALA A 180 9.58 -15.91 7.69
C ALA A 180 10.74 -16.06 6.68
N ALA A 181 10.42 -16.23 5.38
CA ALA A 181 11.44 -16.32 4.33
C ALA A 181 12.20 -15.01 4.11
N ARG A 182 11.49 -13.88 4.18
CA ARG A 182 12.08 -12.57 3.97
C ARG A 182 12.98 -12.11 5.12
N GLU A 183 12.70 -12.58 6.33
CA GLU A 183 13.36 -12.12 7.56
C GLU A 183 14.26 -13.18 8.18
N ASP A 184 14.55 -14.25 7.45
CA ASP A 184 15.41 -15.36 7.88
C ASP A 184 15.02 -15.90 9.26
N TRP A 185 13.69 -16.12 9.49
CA TRP A 185 13.26 -16.72 10.74
C TRP A 185 13.83 -18.14 10.88
N ALA A 186 14.23 -18.48 12.11
CA ALA A 186 14.72 -19.81 12.38
C ALA A 186 13.67 -20.87 11.98
N ILE A 187 14.14 -21.95 11.37
CA ILE A 187 13.31 -23.08 10.89
C ILE A 187 12.66 -23.84 12.08
N GLU A 188 12.97 -23.46 13.30
CA GLU A 188 12.45 -24.02 14.54
C GLU A 188 11.08 -23.40 14.86
N GLY A 189 10.03 -24.09 14.46
CA GLY A 189 8.67 -23.63 14.76
C GLY A 189 7.62 -24.22 13.85
N TRP A 190 6.39 -23.85 14.10
CA TRP A 190 5.22 -24.27 13.30
C TRP A 190 5.10 -23.49 11.95
N VAL A 191 5.79 -22.36 11.82
CA VAL A 191 5.88 -21.61 10.55
C VAL A 191 7.20 -21.98 9.87
N GLN A 192 7.13 -22.52 8.66
CA GLN A 192 8.28 -22.78 7.82
C GLN A 192 8.46 -21.65 6.81
N PRO A 193 9.69 -21.11 6.63
CA PRO A 193 9.95 -20.11 5.60
C PRO A 193 9.59 -20.64 4.21
N TRP A 194 8.91 -19.79 3.40
CA TRP A 194 8.60 -20.13 2.02
C TRP A 194 9.88 -20.41 1.22
N LYS A 195 9.81 -21.39 0.31
CA LYS A 195 10.88 -21.74 -0.62
C LYS A 195 10.34 -21.80 -2.05
N SER A 196 11.08 -21.25 -3.00
CA SER A 196 10.73 -21.33 -4.42
C SER A 196 10.64 -22.79 -4.89
N GLY A 197 9.66 -23.09 -5.78
CA GLY A 197 9.52 -24.43 -6.35
C GLY A 197 8.78 -25.45 -5.50
N ARG A 198 8.06 -25.02 -4.45
CA ARG A 198 7.12 -25.89 -3.74
C ARG A 198 5.95 -26.20 -4.68
N PRO A 199 5.60 -27.48 -4.95
CA PRO A 199 4.40 -27.79 -5.72
C PRO A 199 3.17 -27.28 -4.96
N SER A 200 2.26 -26.59 -5.66
CA SER A 200 0.95 -26.14 -5.21
C SER A 200 0.06 -27.34 -4.84
#